data_334e8877e3c0524414e18d6fc6263fc7
#
_entry.id   334e8877e3c0524414e18d6fc6263fc7
#
_cell.length_a   1.000
_cell.length_b   1.000
_cell.length_c   1.000
_cell.angle_alpha   90.00
_cell.angle_beta   90.00
_cell.angle_gamma   90.00
#
_symmetry.space_group_name_H-M   'P 1'
#
loop_
_entity.id
_entity.type
_entity.pdbx_description
1 polymer ?
#
loop_
_entity_poly.entity_id
_entity_poly.type
_entity_poly.pdbx_seq_one_letter_code
_entity_poly.pdbx_strand_id
1 'polypeptide(L)'
;MLKNLLSSRKGEGYIDMCVGVVVFVMILVIAINIFSFITLKVEMDQIAGDLIEVATYAGEFNEDFWNADSYNLEQYYDYYVQYGADEYFNSSYHRVQLGERMWVTVSKDTYIKGLGIFRIPITVSVTKSGLSERYWK
;
A
#
# COMPACT_ATOMS: atom_id res chain seq x y z
N MET A 1 44.65 -17.85 39.71
CA MET A 1 43.23 -18.04 39.60
C MET A 1 42.45 -16.75 39.36
N LEU A 2 42.68 -15.69 40.11
CA LEU A 2 42.01 -14.40 39.94
C LEU A 2 42.26 -13.73 38.55
N LYS A 3 43.43 -13.90 37.97
CA LYS A 3 43.79 -13.38 36.63
C LYS A 3 42.97 -14.00 35.49
N ASN A 4 42.60 -15.28 35.65
CA ASN A 4 41.79 -15.99 34.65
C ASN A 4 40.31 -15.62 34.71
N LEU A 5 39.79 -15.24 35.87
CA LEU A 5 38.41 -14.77 36.10
C LEU A 5 38.24 -13.35 35.52
N LEU A 6 39.27 -12.51 35.59
CA LEU A 6 39.23 -11.17 34.99
C LEU A 6 39.38 -11.18 33.47
N SER A 7 40.05 -12.21 32.91
CA SER A 7 40.14 -12.41 31.45
C SER A 7 38.79 -12.86 30.85
N SER A 8 38.03 -13.64 31.60
CA SER A 8 36.66 -14.09 31.18
C SER A 8 35.67 -12.92 31.04
N ARG A 9 35.75 -11.96 31.95
CA ARG A 9 34.84 -10.77 31.90
C ARG A 9 35.06 -9.85 30.70
N LYS A 10 36.29 -9.81 30.16
CA LYS A 10 36.59 -9.03 28.94
C LYS A 10 35.98 -9.67 27.68
N GLY A 11 35.90 -10.99 27.65
CA GLY A 11 35.26 -11.72 26.55
C GLY A 11 33.73 -11.57 26.53
N GLU A 12 33.11 -11.58 27.69
CA GLU A 12 31.63 -11.39 27.82
C GLU A 12 31.21 -10.02 27.34
N GLY A 13 31.97 -8.95 27.63
CA GLY A 13 31.62 -7.60 27.16
C GLY A 13 31.66 -7.44 25.64
N TYR A 14 32.56 -8.14 24.93
CA TYR A 14 32.59 -8.13 23.45
C TYR A 14 31.43 -8.90 22.85
N ILE A 15 31.03 -10.01 23.46
CA ILE A 15 29.87 -10.81 23.01
C ILE A 15 28.59 -10.00 23.18
N ASP A 16 28.39 -9.35 24.30
CA ASP A 16 27.24 -8.49 24.58
C ASP A 16 27.16 -7.32 23.59
N MET A 17 28.31 -6.71 23.26
CA MET A 17 28.38 -5.66 22.26
C MET A 17 28.03 -6.18 20.86
N CYS A 18 28.54 -7.34 20.45
CA CYS A 18 28.20 -7.96 19.19
C CYS A 18 26.70 -8.30 19.08
N VAL A 19 26.12 -8.87 20.14
CA VAL A 19 24.69 -9.17 20.20
C VAL A 19 23.87 -7.88 20.11
N GLY A 20 24.28 -6.82 20.83
CA GLY A 20 23.63 -5.52 20.76
C GLY A 20 23.63 -4.92 19.35
N VAL A 21 24.74 -5.01 18.63
CA VAL A 21 24.84 -4.54 17.24
C VAL A 21 23.92 -5.34 16.32
N VAL A 22 23.89 -6.66 16.45
CA VAL A 22 22.99 -7.52 15.65
C VAL A 22 21.51 -7.17 15.90
N VAL A 23 21.11 -7.04 17.15
CA VAL A 23 19.74 -6.64 17.51
C VAL A 23 19.40 -5.26 16.94
N PHE A 24 20.31 -4.30 17.04
CA PHE A 24 20.12 -2.96 16.49
C PHE A 24 19.93 -2.99 14.98
N VAL A 25 20.75 -3.76 14.25
CA VAL A 25 20.62 -3.93 12.79
C VAL A 25 19.29 -4.57 12.43
N MET A 26 18.83 -5.58 13.19
CA MET A 26 17.50 -6.18 12.97
C MET A 26 16.37 -5.18 13.14
N ILE A 27 16.44 -4.33 14.16
CA ILE A 27 15.45 -3.26 14.37
C ILE A 27 15.44 -2.27 13.20
N LEU A 28 16.63 -1.86 12.71
CA LEU A 28 16.73 -0.98 11.55
C LEU A 28 16.09 -1.58 10.29
N VAL A 29 16.34 -2.86 10.02
CA VAL A 29 15.74 -3.56 8.87
C VAL A 29 14.21 -3.58 8.98
N ILE A 30 13.67 -3.85 10.15
CA ILE A 30 12.23 -3.82 10.39
C ILE A 30 11.68 -2.40 10.16
N ALA A 31 12.34 -1.38 10.68
CA ALA A 31 11.94 0.01 10.51
C ALA A 31 11.90 0.43 9.03
N ILE A 32 12.90 0.05 8.23
CA ILE A 32 12.95 0.33 6.79
C ILE A 32 11.78 -0.35 6.06
N ASN A 33 11.47 -1.60 6.39
CA ASN A 33 10.33 -2.32 5.79
C ASN A 33 8.99 -1.67 6.13
N ILE A 34 8.79 -1.24 7.38
CA ILE A 34 7.57 -0.52 7.81
C ILE A 34 7.44 0.80 7.05
N PHE A 35 8.53 1.55 6.91
CA PHE A 35 8.52 2.81 6.17
C PHE A 35 8.14 2.60 4.70
N SER A 36 8.73 1.62 4.04
CA SER A 36 8.41 1.26 2.65
C SER A 36 6.94 0.86 2.48
N PHE A 37 6.38 0.13 3.44
CA PHE A 37 4.97 -0.25 3.46
C PHE A 37 4.04 0.96 3.61
N ILE A 38 4.37 1.89 4.50
CA ILE A 38 3.60 3.14 4.69
C ILE A 38 3.61 3.98 3.41
N THR A 39 4.77 4.15 2.78
CA THR A 39 4.91 4.89 1.52
C THR A 39 4.03 4.27 0.42
N LEU A 40 4.11 2.95 0.25
CA LEU A 40 3.28 2.24 -0.71
C LEU A 40 1.78 2.42 -0.45
N LYS A 41 1.37 2.38 0.82
CA LYS A 41 -0.04 2.58 1.18
C LYS A 41 -0.51 4.00 0.88
N VAL A 42 0.33 5.01 1.09
CA VAL A 42 0.03 6.40 0.74
C VAL A 42 -0.11 6.57 -0.77
N GLU A 43 0.78 5.97 -1.56
CA GLU A 43 0.67 5.97 -3.03
C GLU A 43 -0.64 5.33 -3.51
N MET A 44 -0.99 4.16 -2.97
CA MET A 44 -2.26 3.49 -3.29
C MET A 44 -3.48 4.34 -2.90
N ASP A 45 -3.41 5.02 -1.75
CA ASP A 45 -4.47 5.91 -1.28
C ASP A 45 -4.67 7.12 -2.21
N GLN A 46 -3.59 7.70 -2.72
CA GLN A 46 -3.64 8.79 -3.70
C GLN A 46 -4.26 8.32 -5.02
N ILE A 47 -3.80 7.21 -5.58
CA ILE A 47 -4.36 6.64 -6.81
C ILE A 47 -5.85 6.36 -6.67
N ALA A 48 -6.25 5.69 -5.59
CA ALA A 48 -7.66 5.39 -5.33
C ALA A 48 -8.49 6.67 -5.15
N GLY A 49 -7.93 7.70 -4.51
CA GLY A 49 -8.55 9.01 -4.34
C GLY A 49 -8.80 9.71 -5.67
N ASP A 50 -7.79 9.76 -6.54
CA ASP A 50 -7.90 10.37 -7.87
C ASP A 50 -8.94 9.64 -8.74
N LEU A 51 -8.93 8.32 -8.74
CA LEU A 51 -9.85 7.51 -9.53
C LEU A 51 -11.29 7.66 -9.06
N ILE A 52 -11.53 7.65 -7.74
CA ILE A 52 -12.88 7.82 -7.22
C ILE A 52 -13.43 9.23 -7.43
N GLU A 53 -12.58 10.25 -7.36
CA GLU A 53 -12.96 11.63 -7.65
C GLU A 53 -13.45 11.78 -9.09
N VAL A 54 -12.69 11.27 -10.06
CA VAL A 54 -13.09 11.27 -11.47
C VAL A 54 -14.40 10.50 -11.68
N ALA A 55 -14.54 9.32 -11.09
CA ALA A 55 -15.72 8.49 -11.23
C ALA A 55 -16.97 9.13 -10.61
N THR A 56 -16.88 9.69 -9.42
CA THR A 56 -18.01 10.33 -8.75
C THR A 56 -18.47 11.61 -9.44
N TYR A 57 -17.54 12.42 -9.94
CA TYR A 57 -17.84 13.62 -10.70
C TYR A 57 -18.55 13.29 -12.02
N ALA A 58 -18.07 12.29 -12.74
CA ALA A 58 -18.69 11.83 -13.99
C ALA A 58 -20.00 11.07 -13.76
N GLY A 59 -20.19 10.44 -12.59
CA GLY A 59 -21.28 9.56 -12.26
C GLY A 59 -21.27 8.24 -13.05
N GLU A 60 -20.14 7.91 -13.66
CA GLU A 60 -19.93 6.69 -14.44
C GLU A 60 -18.44 6.32 -14.50
N PHE A 61 -18.15 5.07 -14.80
CA PHE A 61 -16.78 4.62 -15.10
C PHE A 61 -16.54 4.74 -16.61
N ASN A 62 -16.22 5.93 -17.06
CA ASN A 62 -16.09 6.31 -18.47
C ASN A 62 -14.62 6.39 -18.94
N GLU A 63 -14.44 6.97 -20.13
CA GLU A 63 -13.11 7.17 -20.73
C GLU A 63 -12.19 8.03 -19.85
N ASP A 64 -12.71 9.03 -19.16
CA ASP A 64 -11.93 9.89 -18.26
C ASP A 64 -11.37 9.11 -17.08
N PHE A 65 -12.15 8.16 -16.54
CA PHE A 65 -11.69 7.23 -15.52
C PHE A 65 -10.52 6.36 -16.01
N TRP A 66 -10.62 5.80 -17.22
CA TRP A 66 -9.58 4.97 -17.79
C TRP A 66 -8.34 5.77 -18.19
N ASN A 67 -8.49 7.01 -18.60
CA ASN A 67 -7.37 7.92 -18.87
C ASN A 67 -6.62 8.26 -17.58
N ALA A 68 -7.34 8.52 -16.48
CA ALA A 68 -6.74 8.74 -15.17
C ALA A 68 -6.01 7.49 -14.66
N ASP A 69 -6.60 6.30 -14.85
CA ASP A 69 -5.96 5.02 -14.52
C ASP A 69 -4.69 4.79 -15.31
N SER A 70 -4.72 5.04 -16.62
CA SER A 70 -3.55 4.91 -17.50
C SER A 70 -2.42 5.86 -17.09
N TYR A 71 -2.74 7.09 -16.73
CA TYR A 71 -1.77 8.07 -16.25
C TYR A 71 -1.10 7.61 -14.94
N ASN A 72 -1.89 7.10 -14.01
CA ASN A 72 -1.38 6.57 -12.76
C ASN A 72 -0.52 5.30 -12.97
N LEU A 73 -0.90 4.41 -13.90
CA LEU A 73 -0.11 3.25 -14.29
C LEU A 73 1.27 3.63 -14.83
N GLU A 74 1.37 4.70 -15.63
CA GLU A 74 2.66 5.20 -16.12
C GLU A 74 3.54 5.73 -14.99
N GLN A 75 2.95 6.30 -13.96
CA GLN A 75 3.69 6.91 -12.83
C GLN A 75 4.06 5.92 -11.74
N TYR A 76 3.20 4.96 -11.39
CA TYR A 76 3.34 4.12 -10.20
C TYR A 76 3.57 2.64 -10.46
N TYR A 77 3.44 2.16 -11.68
CA TYR A 77 3.65 0.77 -12.15
C TYR A 77 3.05 -0.35 -11.29
N ASP A 78 2.51 -1.38 -11.94
CA ASP A 78 2.10 -2.66 -11.36
C ASP A 78 1.09 -2.58 -10.20
N TYR A 79 -0.07 -1.99 -10.42
CA TYR A 79 -1.21 -2.12 -9.52
C TYR A 79 -2.45 -2.67 -10.25
N TYR A 80 -3.40 -3.17 -9.48
CA TYR A 80 -4.68 -3.67 -9.98
C TYR A 80 -5.80 -2.77 -9.50
N VAL A 81 -6.73 -2.45 -10.39
CA VAL A 81 -7.90 -1.63 -10.07
C VAL A 81 -9.15 -2.48 -10.16
N GLN A 82 -9.94 -2.45 -9.10
CA GLN A 82 -11.30 -2.95 -9.07
C GLN A 82 -12.23 -1.78 -8.77
N TYR A 83 -13.38 -1.77 -9.40
CA TYR A 83 -14.36 -0.69 -9.25
C TYR A 83 -15.78 -1.24 -9.25
N GLY A 84 -16.69 -0.47 -8.73
CA GLY A 84 -18.11 -0.83 -8.70
C GLY A 84 -18.95 0.23 -8.05
N ALA A 85 -20.24 -0.05 -8.00
CA ALA A 85 -21.24 0.75 -7.31
C ALA A 85 -22.23 -0.17 -6.60
N ASP A 86 -22.91 0.36 -5.60
CA ASP A 86 -23.94 -0.40 -4.88
C ASP A 86 -25.13 -0.68 -5.80
N GLU A 87 -25.51 0.28 -6.66
CA GLU A 87 -26.54 0.14 -7.66
C GLU A 87 -26.17 0.92 -8.93
N TYR A 88 -26.43 0.32 -10.10
CA TYR A 88 -26.23 0.97 -11.39
C TYR A 88 -27.55 1.45 -11.96
N PHE A 89 -27.65 2.71 -12.36
CA PHE A 89 -28.75 3.25 -13.16
C PHE A 89 -28.78 2.60 -14.55
N ASN A 90 -27.62 2.39 -15.15
CA ASN A 90 -27.47 1.66 -16.40
C ASN A 90 -26.20 0.82 -16.36
N SER A 91 -26.35 -0.50 -16.29
CA SER A 91 -25.23 -1.44 -16.19
C SER A 91 -24.36 -1.49 -17.45
N SER A 92 -24.94 -1.22 -18.63
CA SER A 92 -24.18 -1.26 -19.90
C SER A 92 -23.17 -0.12 -20.01
N TYR A 93 -23.49 1.03 -19.42
CA TYR A 93 -22.63 2.20 -19.41
C TYR A 93 -21.99 2.46 -18.04
N HIS A 94 -22.18 1.58 -17.06
CA HIS A 94 -21.70 1.73 -15.68
C HIS A 94 -22.07 3.08 -15.06
N ARG A 95 -23.28 3.59 -15.38
CA ARG A 95 -23.82 4.84 -14.86
C ARG A 95 -24.43 4.64 -13.48
N VAL A 96 -24.12 5.57 -12.60
CA VAL A 96 -24.56 5.57 -11.20
C VAL A 96 -25.37 6.82 -10.93
N GLN A 97 -26.56 6.67 -10.35
CA GLN A 97 -27.46 7.78 -10.07
C GLN A 97 -26.90 8.68 -8.95
N LEU A 98 -27.30 9.94 -8.96
CA LEU A 98 -26.94 10.92 -7.95
C LEU A 98 -27.20 10.39 -6.52
N GLY A 99 -26.19 10.47 -5.66
CA GLY A 99 -26.28 10.05 -4.28
C GLY A 99 -26.05 8.56 -4.02
N GLU A 100 -25.94 7.72 -5.07
CA GLU A 100 -25.56 6.32 -4.93
C GLU A 100 -24.04 6.18 -4.74
N ARG A 101 -23.65 5.16 -3.97
CA ARG A 101 -22.23 4.94 -3.62
C ARG A 101 -21.49 4.25 -4.75
N MET A 102 -20.35 4.84 -5.10
CA MET A 102 -19.35 4.26 -5.98
C MET A 102 -18.09 3.92 -5.16
N TRP A 103 -17.34 2.92 -5.57
CA TRP A 103 -16.11 2.54 -4.90
C TRP A 103 -15.02 2.12 -5.90
N VAL A 104 -13.78 2.36 -5.52
CA VAL A 104 -12.60 1.92 -6.24
C VAL A 104 -11.63 1.28 -5.25
N THR A 105 -11.13 0.11 -5.58
CA THR A 105 -10.09 -0.59 -4.82
C THR A 105 -8.85 -0.68 -5.67
N VAL A 106 -7.75 -0.16 -5.16
CA VAL A 106 -6.42 -0.26 -5.75
C VAL A 106 -5.61 -1.25 -4.93
N SER A 107 -5.02 -2.25 -5.59
CA SER A 107 -4.24 -3.31 -4.95
C SER A 107 -2.89 -3.46 -5.62
N LYS A 108 -1.86 -3.72 -4.84
CA LYS A 108 -0.52 -4.00 -5.33
C LYS A 108 0.12 -5.13 -4.55
N ASP A 109 0.70 -6.08 -5.27
CA ASP A 109 1.50 -7.14 -4.69
C ASP A 109 2.92 -6.65 -4.41
N THR A 110 3.40 -6.92 -3.21
CA THR A 110 4.74 -6.54 -2.77
C THR A 110 5.33 -7.64 -1.88
N TYR A 111 6.56 -7.43 -1.44
CA TYR A 111 7.26 -8.37 -0.59
C TYR A 111 7.87 -7.66 0.61
N ILE A 112 7.71 -8.25 1.79
CA ILE A 112 8.52 -7.90 2.95
C ILE A 112 9.85 -8.63 2.80
N LYS A 113 10.95 -7.87 2.73
CA LYS A 113 12.30 -8.39 2.61
C LYS A 113 12.98 -8.40 3.97
N GLY A 114 13.43 -9.56 4.42
CA GLY A 114 14.23 -9.70 5.64
C GLY A 114 15.67 -10.00 5.32
N LEU A 115 16.59 -9.04 5.53
CA LEU A 115 18.06 -9.19 5.40
C LEU A 115 18.55 -9.90 4.12
N GLY A 116 17.73 -9.90 3.04
CA GLY A 116 18.02 -10.63 1.80
C GLY A 116 17.84 -12.15 1.86
N ILE A 117 17.44 -12.71 3.01
CA ILE A 117 17.32 -14.15 3.25
C ILE A 117 15.92 -14.67 2.93
N PHE A 118 14.87 -13.91 3.22
CA PHE A 118 13.50 -14.34 2.95
C PHE A 118 12.65 -13.20 2.39
N ARG A 119 11.64 -13.61 1.61
CA ARG A 119 10.63 -12.75 1.01
C ARG A 119 9.26 -13.26 1.42
N ILE A 120 8.47 -12.42 2.05
CA ILE A 120 7.09 -12.74 2.39
C ILE A 120 6.20 -11.95 1.42
N PRO A 121 5.44 -12.63 0.53
CA PRO A 121 4.52 -11.95 -0.38
C PRO A 121 3.35 -11.37 0.43
N ILE A 122 3.02 -10.10 0.19
CA ILE A 122 1.86 -9.43 0.75
C ILE A 122 1.15 -8.62 -0.33
N THR A 123 -0.16 -8.52 -0.23
CA THR A 123 -0.97 -7.65 -1.08
C THR A 123 -1.43 -6.45 -0.25
N VAL A 124 -1.09 -5.27 -0.70
CA VAL A 124 -1.59 -4.02 -0.12
C VAL A 124 -2.78 -3.55 -0.95
N SER A 125 -3.89 -3.29 -0.31
CA SER A 125 -5.09 -2.77 -0.97
C SER A 125 -5.65 -1.57 -0.22
N VAL A 126 -6.18 -0.62 -0.98
CA VAL A 126 -6.86 0.57 -0.48
C VAL A 126 -8.18 0.72 -1.23
N THR A 127 -9.27 0.86 -0.50
CA THR A 127 -10.59 1.13 -1.07
C THR A 127 -11.02 2.54 -0.70
N LYS A 128 -11.41 3.29 -1.70
CA LYS A 128 -12.06 4.59 -1.56
C LYS A 128 -13.47 4.52 -2.10
N SER A 129 -14.37 5.21 -1.45
CA SER A 129 -15.76 5.32 -1.90
C SER A 129 -16.21 6.78 -1.87
N GLY A 130 -17.14 7.10 -2.74
CA GLY A 130 -17.77 8.40 -2.82
C GLY A 130 -19.19 8.27 -3.35
N LEU A 131 -19.94 9.34 -3.31
CA LEU A 131 -21.29 9.39 -3.85
C LEU A 131 -21.26 10.00 -5.25
N SER A 132 -22.02 9.41 -6.18
CA SER A 132 -22.19 9.98 -7.52
C SER A 132 -22.77 11.40 -7.42
N GLU A 133 -22.15 12.33 -8.13
CA GLU A 133 -22.56 13.74 -8.20
C GLU A 133 -23.43 14.04 -9.43
N ARG A 134 -23.68 13.01 -10.26
CA ARG A 134 -24.41 13.18 -11.51
C ARG A 134 -25.80 12.60 -11.47
N TYR A 135 -26.78 13.42 -11.91
CA TYR A 135 -28.15 12.99 -12.11
C TYR A 135 -28.38 12.52 -13.55
N TRP A 136 -28.84 11.29 -13.70
CA TRP A 136 -29.20 10.70 -14.99
C TRP A 136 -30.73 10.70 -15.15
N LYS A 137 -31.20 11.04 -16.33
CA LYS A 137 -32.62 10.99 -16.72
C LYS A 137 -32.89 9.77 -17.58
#